data_66d1ca09a35514f33bfcdf49f1bf4d21
#
_entry.id   66d1ca09a35514f33bfcdf49f1bf4d21
#
_cell.length_a   1.000
_cell.length_b   1.000
_cell.length_c   1.000
_cell.angle_alpha   90.00
_cell.angle_beta   90.00
_cell.angle_gamma   90.00
#
_symmetry.space_group_name_H-M   'P 1'
#
loop_
_entity.id
_entity.type
_entity.pdbx_description
1 polymer ?
#
loop_
_entity_poly.entity_id
_entity_poly.type
_entity_poly.pdbx_seq_one_letter_code
_entity_poly.pdbx_strand_id
1 'polypeptide(L)'
;MALFESPSTSPAERVRAASGRVASASGTWVLIGENVDHFGGVTLVGTSSLRAAAAVSPRTDGVISIAARGPLGQEFSAQLPYSDEPADGLARRWWGLVHTLVQRQVLSRDTSGMDITVESDVPVGAGLGALYAADAAIALALAGGHDDVDTAPFRARLAEICSHAVDTYSSLPVLRARHSVALRGAEGVSVVDYADGSLTQAPHPSRHGVRVFSVSQELGAPFTQSREAIAERRAFIDAACSNFGVSSLRQLPDAPGRAVQWVEARRAAGDTNAPEPEAARRWVAFCESETLRSLAAAKALRSRRANELFTLLNSPSEAHDLASPDALVALARKRGAV
;
A
#
# COMPACT_ATOMS: atom_id res chain seq x y z
N MET A 1 -20.43 -18.76 5.05
CA MET A 1 -19.06 -18.27 4.84
C MET A 1 -18.51 -19.06 3.67
N ALA A 2 -18.39 -18.46 2.51
CA ALA A 2 -17.75 -19.10 1.37
C ALA A 2 -16.23 -19.04 1.58
N LEU A 3 -15.55 -20.18 1.47
CA LEU A 3 -14.09 -20.22 1.39
C LEU A 3 -13.73 -19.94 -0.06
N PHE A 4 -12.81 -19.00 -0.25
CA PHE A 4 -12.26 -18.74 -1.57
C PHE A 4 -11.23 -19.83 -1.89
N GLU A 5 -11.50 -20.60 -2.95
CA GLU A 5 -10.55 -21.58 -3.48
C GLU A 5 -9.77 -20.95 -4.63
N SER A 6 -8.45 -21.00 -4.53
CA SER A 6 -7.61 -20.53 -5.62
C SER A 6 -7.77 -21.44 -6.85
N PRO A 7 -7.73 -20.87 -8.07
CA PRO A 7 -7.72 -21.65 -9.29
C PRO A 7 -6.59 -22.68 -9.31
N SER A 8 -6.76 -23.79 -10.04
CA SER A 8 -5.76 -24.86 -10.16
C SER A 8 -4.47 -24.40 -10.87
N THR A 9 -4.53 -23.33 -11.67
CA THR A 9 -3.38 -22.74 -12.38
C THR A 9 -3.03 -21.38 -11.76
N SER A 10 -1.74 -21.10 -11.63
CA SER A 10 -1.26 -19.83 -11.09
C SER A 10 -1.58 -18.66 -12.05
N PRO A 11 -1.69 -17.41 -11.55
CA PRO A 11 -1.84 -16.24 -12.41
C PRO A 11 -0.74 -16.12 -13.47
N ALA A 12 0.50 -16.46 -13.12
CA ALA A 12 1.63 -16.43 -14.05
C ALA A 12 1.49 -17.44 -15.20
N GLU A 13 0.87 -18.59 -14.97
CA GLU A 13 0.56 -19.56 -16.02
C GLU A 13 -0.58 -19.07 -16.91
N ARG A 14 -1.61 -18.43 -16.34
CA ARG A 14 -2.74 -17.89 -17.11
C ARG A 14 -2.34 -16.75 -18.04
N VAL A 15 -1.45 -15.83 -17.60
CA VAL A 15 -0.98 -14.72 -18.46
C VAL A 15 0.02 -15.16 -19.51
N ARG A 16 0.66 -16.35 -19.42
CA ARG A 16 1.61 -16.86 -20.44
C ARG A 16 0.98 -17.09 -21.81
N ALA A 17 -0.35 -17.18 -21.88
CA ALA A 17 -1.08 -17.19 -23.15
C ALA A 17 -0.96 -15.85 -23.90
N ALA A 18 -0.72 -14.74 -23.19
CA ALA A 18 -0.37 -13.46 -23.79
C ALA A 18 1.12 -13.41 -24.14
N SER A 19 1.46 -12.84 -25.28
CA SER A 19 2.85 -12.63 -25.67
C SER A 19 3.51 -11.58 -24.79
N GLY A 20 4.79 -11.73 -24.45
CA GLY A 20 5.55 -10.69 -23.75
C GLY A 20 6.30 -11.16 -22.52
N ARG A 21 6.80 -10.19 -21.75
CA ARG A 21 7.49 -10.45 -20.48
C ARG A 21 6.48 -10.65 -19.37
N VAL A 22 6.69 -11.67 -18.57
CA VAL A 22 5.79 -12.05 -17.46
C VAL A 22 6.47 -11.85 -16.12
N ALA A 23 5.75 -11.21 -15.20
CA ALA A 23 6.16 -11.13 -13.79
C ALA A 23 4.96 -11.30 -12.87
N SER A 24 5.22 -11.63 -11.61
CA SER A 24 4.17 -11.75 -10.60
C SER A 24 4.57 -11.15 -9.27
N ALA A 25 3.58 -10.66 -8.52
CA ALA A 25 3.77 -10.13 -7.18
C ALA A 25 2.70 -10.65 -6.21
N SER A 26 3.05 -10.74 -4.94
CA SER A 26 2.15 -11.23 -3.88
C SER A 26 1.15 -10.17 -3.46
N GLY A 27 -0.05 -10.59 -3.10
CA GLY A 27 -0.94 -9.79 -2.27
C GLY A 27 -0.29 -9.46 -0.93
N THR A 28 -0.75 -8.40 -0.28
CA THR A 28 -0.21 -7.92 0.99
C THR A 28 -1.33 -7.57 1.96
N TRP A 29 -1.10 -7.80 3.25
CA TRP A 29 -2.03 -7.44 4.32
C TRP A 29 -1.29 -6.68 5.42
N VAL A 30 -1.93 -5.66 5.98
CA VAL A 30 -1.35 -4.86 7.06
C VAL A 30 -1.75 -5.49 8.39
N LEU A 31 -0.78 -5.72 9.26
CA LEU A 31 -1.02 -6.19 10.62
C LEU A 31 -1.27 -5.02 11.58
N ILE A 32 -0.46 -3.97 11.49
CA ILE A 32 -0.53 -2.77 12.35
C ILE A 32 0.31 -1.63 11.73
N GLY A 33 0.00 -0.40 12.06
CA GLY A 33 0.77 0.78 11.65
C GLY A 33 0.35 1.37 10.30
N GLU A 34 -0.94 1.33 9.95
CA GLU A 34 -1.44 1.96 8.73
C GLU A 34 -1.47 3.49 8.85
N ASN A 35 -1.22 4.21 7.75
CA ASN A 35 -1.25 5.69 7.66
C ASN A 35 -0.25 6.44 8.58
N VAL A 36 0.93 5.87 8.82
CA VAL A 36 2.01 6.50 9.60
C VAL A 36 3.23 6.90 8.74
N ASP A 37 3.12 6.78 7.43
CA ASP A 37 4.23 6.98 6.47
C ASP A 37 4.81 8.39 6.51
N HIS A 38 3.98 9.44 6.46
CA HIS A 38 4.42 10.84 6.50
C HIS A 38 5.00 11.25 7.86
N PHE A 39 4.58 10.60 8.93
CA PHE A 39 5.17 10.78 10.25
C PHE A 39 6.59 10.18 10.35
N GLY A 40 6.99 9.34 9.42
CA GLY A 40 8.21 8.51 9.52
C GLY A 40 8.03 7.33 10.46
N GLY A 41 6.81 6.80 10.54
CA GLY A 41 6.45 5.73 11.45
C GLY A 41 6.87 4.34 10.98
N VAL A 42 6.36 3.32 11.67
CA VAL A 42 6.65 1.91 11.37
C VAL A 42 5.36 1.15 11.13
N THR A 43 5.33 0.35 10.06
CA THR A 43 4.21 -0.52 9.73
C THR A 43 4.67 -1.97 9.55
N LEU A 44 3.81 -2.90 9.92
CA LEU A 44 4.01 -4.34 9.75
C LEU A 44 3.07 -4.86 8.66
N VAL A 45 3.65 -5.42 7.60
CA VAL A 45 2.91 -5.89 6.43
C VAL A 45 3.35 -7.32 6.09
N GLY A 46 2.37 -8.22 6.01
CA GLY A 46 2.60 -9.60 5.58
C GLY A 46 2.35 -9.78 4.08
N THR A 47 2.96 -10.82 3.51
CA THR A 47 2.66 -11.29 2.16
C THR A 47 1.59 -12.38 2.20
N SER A 48 0.73 -12.41 1.19
CA SER A 48 -0.25 -13.47 0.94
C SER A 48 0.35 -14.49 -0.05
N SER A 49 -0.13 -15.74 0.03
CA SER A 49 0.11 -16.74 -1.02
C SER A 49 -0.62 -16.43 -2.33
N LEU A 50 -1.70 -15.65 -2.26
CA LEU A 50 -2.41 -15.18 -3.44
C LEU A 50 -1.58 -14.13 -4.18
N ARG A 51 -1.57 -14.20 -5.51
CA ARG A 51 -0.70 -13.38 -6.35
C ARG A 51 -1.49 -12.71 -7.47
N ALA A 52 -0.93 -11.63 -7.99
CA ALA A 52 -1.24 -11.11 -9.31
C ALA A 52 -0.05 -11.35 -10.24
N ALA A 53 -0.32 -11.53 -11.53
CA ALA A 53 0.70 -11.61 -12.57
C ALA A 53 0.33 -10.70 -13.74
N ALA A 54 1.35 -10.18 -14.40
CA ALA A 54 1.18 -9.37 -15.59
C ALA A 54 2.08 -9.90 -16.73
N ALA A 55 1.54 -9.88 -17.95
CA ALA A 55 2.30 -10.01 -19.18
C ALA A 55 2.29 -8.67 -19.91
N VAL A 56 3.45 -8.23 -20.39
CA VAL A 56 3.58 -6.95 -21.09
C VAL A 56 4.35 -7.12 -22.40
N SER A 57 3.88 -6.48 -23.47
CA SER A 57 4.59 -6.41 -24.74
C SER A 57 4.53 -5.00 -25.33
N PRO A 58 5.60 -4.52 -25.99
CA PRO A 58 5.62 -3.20 -26.60
C PRO A 58 4.72 -3.13 -27.84
N ARG A 59 4.15 -1.94 -28.07
CA ARG A 59 3.39 -1.56 -29.27
C ARG A 59 4.01 -0.32 -29.89
N THR A 60 3.78 -0.14 -31.18
CA THR A 60 4.29 1.01 -31.96
C THR A 60 3.18 1.89 -32.53
N ASP A 61 1.92 1.57 -32.24
CA ASP A 61 0.74 2.24 -32.80
C ASP A 61 0.16 3.34 -31.92
N GLY A 62 0.86 3.74 -30.86
CA GLY A 62 0.41 4.81 -29.96
C GLY A 62 -0.69 4.40 -29.00
N VAL A 63 -0.88 3.11 -28.72
CA VAL A 63 -1.95 2.59 -27.90
C VAL A 63 -1.41 1.86 -26.65
N ILE A 64 -2.01 2.13 -25.49
CA ILE A 64 -1.92 1.26 -24.31
C ILE A 64 -3.20 0.41 -24.29
N SER A 65 -3.06 -0.89 -24.48
CA SER A 65 -4.15 -1.86 -24.38
C SER A 65 -4.04 -2.59 -23.05
N ILE A 66 -5.13 -2.60 -22.29
CA ILE A 66 -5.19 -3.20 -20.96
C ILE A 66 -6.27 -4.29 -20.97
N ALA A 67 -5.94 -5.47 -20.47
CA ALA A 67 -6.89 -6.53 -20.17
C ALA A 67 -6.57 -7.07 -18.77
N ALA A 68 -7.56 -7.11 -17.88
CA ALA A 68 -7.36 -7.59 -16.51
C ALA A 68 -8.51 -8.49 -16.09
N ARG A 69 -8.18 -9.58 -15.38
CA ARG A 69 -9.14 -10.52 -14.83
C ARG A 69 -8.84 -10.78 -13.36
N GLY A 70 -9.89 -10.66 -12.55
CA GLY A 70 -9.87 -10.98 -11.11
C GLY A 70 -10.46 -12.37 -10.81
N PRO A 71 -10.24 -12.87 -9.58
CA PRO A 71 -10.61 -14.24 -9.19
C PRO A 71 -12.11 -14.48 -9.07
N LEU A 72 -12.92 -13.43 -9.00
CA LEU A 72 -14.38 -13.50 -8.90
C LEU A 72 -15.07 -13.20 -10.25
N GLY A 73 -14.37 -13.39 -11.36
CA GLY A 73 -14.87 -13.11 -12.70
C GLY A 73 -14.96 -11.64 -13.05
N GLN A 74 -14.34 -10.75 -12.25
CA GLN A 74 -14.22 -9.35 -12.64
C GLN A 74 -13.30 -9.24 -13.84
N GLU A 75 -13.78 -8.58 -14.87
CA GLU A 75 -13.01 -8.28 -16.07
C GLU A 75 -12.95 -6.77 -16.29
N PHE A 76 -11.79 -6.31 -16.70
CA PHE A 76 -11.58 -4.92 -17.12
C PHE A 76 -10.80 -4.91 -18.43
N SER A 77 -11.25 -4.10 -19.38
CA SER A 77 -10.50 -3.87 -20.62
C SER A 77 -10.57 -2.41 -21.01
N ALA A 78 -9.46 -1.89 -21.55
CA ALA A 78 -9.39 -0.55 -22.09
C ALA A 78 -8.37 -0.48 -23.21
N GLN A 79 -8.63 0.40 -24.19
CA GLN A 79 -7.65 0.83 -25.19
C GLN A 79 -7.54 2.35 -25.10
N LEU A 80 -6.35 2.84 -24.84
CA LEU A 80 -6.07 4.23 -24.50
C LEU A 80 -5.02 4.78 -25.44
N PRO A 81 -5.19 5.98 -25.99
CA PRO A 81 -4.08 6.67 -26.64
C PRO A 81 -2.93 6.83 -25.64
N TYR A 82 -1.71 6.56 -26.08
CA TYR A 82 -0.55 6.74 -25.21
C TYR A 82 -0.38 8.20 -24.76
N SER A 83 -0.72 9.17 -25.62
CA SER A 83 -0.58 10.61 -25.37
C SER A 83 -1.62 11.19 -24.42
N ASP A 84 -2.77 10.53 -24.22
CA ASP A 84 -3.93 11.14 -23.59
C ASP A 84 -4.20 10.52 -22.21
N GLU A 85 -4.05 11.35 -21.17
CA GLU A 85 -4.32 10.91 -19.80
C GLU A 85 -5.81 10.59 -19.63
N PRO A 86 -6.17 9.36 -19.22
CA PRO A 86 -7.56 9.00 -18.91
C PRO A 86 -8.11 9.80 -17.73
N ALA A 87 -9.44 10.03 -17.73
CA ALA A 87 -10.08 10.86 -16.72
C ALA A 87 -9.95 10.28 -15.29
N ASP A 88 -10.16 8.96 -15.13
CA ASP A 88 -10.16 8.30 -13.81
C ASP A 88 -9.97 6.78 -13.89
N GLY A 89 -10.12 6.12 -12.76
CA GLY A 89 -10.25 4.68 -12.61
C GLY A 89 -8.95 3.90 -12.82
N LEU A 90 -9.12 2.61 -13.11
CA LEU A 90 -8.02 1.67 -13.28
C LEU A 90 -7.20 1.98 -14.54
N ALA A 91 -7.85 2.48 -15.58
CA ALA A 91 -7.22 2.95 -16.80
C ALA A 91 -6.19 4.03 -16.52
N ARG A 92 -6.59 5.09 -15.80
CA ARG A 92 -5.72 6.20 -15.41
C ARG A 92 -4.57 5.75 -14.52
N ARG A 93 -4.84 4.86 -13.57
CA ARG A 93 -3.81 4.31 -12.66
C ARG A 93 -2.69 3.60 -13.40
N TRP A 94 -3.00 2.73 -14.34
CA TRP A 94 -1.99 1.96 -15.06
C TRP A 94 -1.38 2.72 -16.24
N TRP A 95 -2.12 3.61 -16.87
CA TRP A 95 -1.56 4.59 -17.78
C TRP A 95 -0.49 5.44 -17.06
N GLY A 96 -0.82 5.96 -15.89
CA GLY A 96 0.08 6.74 -15.06
C GLY A 96 1.31 5.97 -14.60
N LEU A 97 1.16 4.68 -14.29
CA LEU A 97 2.29 3.81 -13.93
C LEU A 97 3.29 3.69 -15.09
N VAL A 98 2.81 3.47 -16.33
CA VAL A 98 3.64 3.42 -17.53
C VAL A 98 4.40 4.73 -17.73
N HIS A 99 3.69 5.85 -17.68
CA HIS A 99 4.29 7.19 -17.85
C HIS A 99 5.29 7.52 -16.76
N THR A 100 5.01 7.16 -15.51
CA THR A 100 5.95 7.34 -14.41
C THR A 100 7.22 6.52 -14.61
N LEU A 101 7.12 5.29 -15.10
CA LEU A 101 8.28 4.43 -15.42
C LEU A 101 9.15 5.05 -16.55
N VAL A 102 8.53 5.66 -17.55
CA VAL A 102 9.25 6.41 -18.59
C VAL A 102 9.93 7.65 -18.02
N GLN A 103 9.21 8.46 -17.25
CA GLN A 103 9.75 9.68 -16.61
C GLN A 103 10.94 9.37 -15.69
N ARG A 104 10.88 8.24 -14.98
CA ARG A 104 11.94 7.76 -14.08
C ARG A 104 13.00 6.92 -14.78
N GLN A 105 12.98 6.85 -16.12
CA GLN A 105 13.98 6.17 -16.95
C GLN A 105 14.12 4.66 -16.64
N VAL A 106 13.04 4.01 -16.26
CA VAL A 106 12.92 2.55 -16.20
C VAL A 106 12.50 2.03 -17.58
N LEU A 107 11.69 2.79 -18.29
CA LEU A 107 11.34 2.53 -19.68
C LEU A 107 12.01 3.58 -20.59
N SER A 108 12.24 3.20 -21.86
CA SER A 108 12.76 4.11 -22.87
C SER A 108 11.80 5.28 -23.10
N ARG A 109 12.34 6.45 -23.40
CA ARG A 109 11.56 7.62 -23.85
C ARG A 109 10.87 7.39 -25.19
N ASP A 110 11.34 6.42 -25.99
CA ASP A 110 10.74 6.03 -27.25
C ASP A 110 9.54 5.09 -27.08
N THR A 111 9.15 4.77 -25.85
CA THR A 111 7.96 3.99 -25.56
C THR A 111 6.74 4.75 -26.08
N SER A 112 6.02 4.14 -27.02
CA SER A 112 4.84 4.75 -27.66
C SER A 112 3.55 3.99 -27.39
N GLY A 113 3.61 2.81 -26.80
CA GLY A 113 2.45 2.00 -26.47
C GLY A 113 2.83 0.62 -25.93
N MET A 114 1.85 -0.11 -25.41
CA MET A 114 2.04 -1.46 -24.91
C MET A 114 0.74 -2.22 -24.72
N ASP A 115 0.82 -3.55 -24.77
CA ASP A 115 -0.20 -4.44 -24.25
C ASP A 115 0.13 -4.80 -22.80
N ILE A 116 -0.87 -4.73 -21.92
CA ILE A 116 -0.80 -5.11 -20.52
C ILE A 116 -1.93 -6.10 -20.24
N THR A 117 -1.59 -7.35 -19.96
CA THR A 117 -2.54 -8.37 -19.51
C THR A 117 -2.28 -8.71 -18.06
N VAL A 118 -3.32 -8.67 -17.23
CA VAL A 118 -3.23 -8.96 -15.79
C VAL A 118 -4.17 -10.09 -15.41
N GLU A 119 -3.65 -11.07 -14.71
CA GLU A 119 -4.43 -12.11 -14.02
C GLU A 119 -4.16 -12.05 -12.52
N SER A 120 -5.19 -12.14 -11.70
CA SER A 120 -5.06 -12.03 -10.25
C SER A 120 -5.88 -13.08 -9.53
N ASP A 121 -5.28 -13.69 -8.50
CA ASP A 121 -5.98 -14.50 -7.49
C ASP A 121 -6.31 -13.67 -6.24
N VAL A 122 -5.85 -12.42 -6.17
CA VAL A 122 -6.07 -11.54 -5.01
C VAL A 122 -7.43 -10.87 -5.13
N PRO A 123 -8.41 -11.18 -4.26
CA PRO A 123 -9.73 -10.56 -4.34
C PRO A 123 -9.68 -9.07 -4.01
N VAL A 124 -10.34 -8.26 -4.83
CA VAL A 124 -10.56 -6.83 -4.53
C VAL A 124 -11.52 -6.72 -3.34
N GLY A 125 -11.24 -5.82 -2.41
CA GLY A 125 -12.06 -5.62 -1.21
C GLY A 125 -11.74 -6.56 -0.04
N ALA A 126 -10.85 -7.56 -0.22
CA ALA A 126 -10.47 -8.48 0.84
C ALA A 126 -9.35 -7.98 1.77
N GLY A 127 -8.92 -6.72 1.67
CA GLY A 127 -7.80 -6.19 2.47
C GLY A 127 -6.42 -6.73 2.07
N LEU A 128 -6.35 -7.51 0.98
CA LEU A 128 -5.13 -8.20 0.53
C LEU A 128 -4.33 -7.42 -0.53
N GLY A 129 -4.66 -6.15 -0.78
CA GLY A 129 -3.88 -5.28 -1.65
C GLY A 129 -3.86 -5.71 -3.12
N ALA A 130 -5.00 -6.13 -3.68
CA ALA A 130 -5.12 -6.64 -5.04
C ALA A 130 -4.51 -5.71 -6.10
N LEU A 131 -4.84 -4.41 -6.04
CA LEU A 131 -4.33 -3.42 -7.00
C LEU A 131 -2.83 -3.18 -6.83
N TYR A 132 -2.31 -3.22 -5.60
CA TYR A 132 -0.86 -3.07 -5.33
C TYR A 132 -0.06 -4.26 -5.84
N ALA A 133 -0.63 -5.48 -5.76
CA ALA A 133 -0.03 -6.66 -6.34
C ALA A 133 -0.01 -6.58 -7.88
N ALA A 134 -1.10 -6.07 -8.49
CA ALA A 134 -1.17 -5.85 -9.93
C ALA A 134 -0.17 -4.78 -10.39
N ASP A 135 -0.11 -3.62 -9.73
CA ASP A 135 0.88 -2.56 -10.04
C ASP A 135 2.31 -3.10 -9.98
N ALA A 136 2.63 -3.85 -8.91
CA ALA A 136 3.95 -4.44 -8.74
C ALA A 136 4.26 -5.47 -9.83
N ALA A 137 3.30 -6.31 -10.22
CA ALA A 137 3.47 -7.28 -11.30
C ALA A 137 3.70 -6.59 -12.65
N ILE A 138 2.91 -5.54 -12.98
CA ILE A 138 3.07 -4.73 -14.19
C ILE A 138 4.46 -4.08 -14.20
N ALA A 139 4.82 -3.39 -13.12
CA ALA A 139 6.10 -2.69 -13.04
C ALA A 139 7.29 -3.64 -13.18
N LEU A 140 7.23 -4.85 -12.57
CA LEU A 140 8.25 -5.88 -12.73
C LEU A 140 8.34 -6.42 -14.14
N ALA A 141 7.21 -6.67 -14.80
CA ALA A 141 7.18 -7.16 -16.16
C ALA A 141 7.76 -6.12 -17.14
N LEU A 142 7.40 -4.83 -16.94
CA LEU A 142 7.93 -3.71 -17.71
C LEU A 142 9.44 -3.51 -17.49
N ALA A 143 9.90 -3.63 -16.23
CA ALA A 143 11.31 -3.51 -15.86
C ALA A 143 12.15 -4.76 -16.17
N GLY A 144 11.57 -5.86 -16.61
CA GLY A 144 12.24 -7.16 -16.80
C GLY A 144 13.36 -7.20 -17.85
N GLY A 145 13.69 -6.08 -18.49
CA GLY A 145 14.85 -5.92 -19.35
C GLY A 145 16.09 -5.39 -18.65
N HIS A 146 16.01 -5.01 -17.38
CA HIS A 146 17.13 -4.54 -16.59
C HIS A 146 17.87 -5.70 -15.94
N ASP A 147 19.18 -5.74 -16.04
CA ASP A 147 20.03 -6.80 -15.47
C ASP A 147 19.98 -6.80 -13.92
N ASP A 148 19.69 -5.65 -13.32
CA ASP A 148 19.63 -5.45 -11.87
C ASP A 148 18.21 -5.50 -11.28
N VAL A 149 17.20 -5.93 -12.07
CA VAL A 149 15.78 -5.95 -11.67
C VAL A 149 15.51 -6.72 -10.36
N ASP A 150 16.33 -7.71 -10.05
CA ASP A 150 16.22 -8.52 -8.83
C ASP A 150 17.01 -7.98 -7.63
N THR A 151 17.75 -6.90 -7.82
CA THR A 151 18.53 -6.30 -6.73
C THR A 151 17.63 -5.51 -5.76
N ALA A 152 18.00 -5.51 -4.48
CA ALA A 152 17.26 -4.79 -3.45
C ALA A 152 17.15 -3.27 -3.72
N PRO A 153 18.19 -2.56 -4.19
CA PRO A 153 18.08 -1.15 -4.55
C PRO A 153 17.10 -0.90 -5.69
N PHE A 154 17.13 -1.71 -6.75
CA PHE A 154 16.22 -1.55 -7.88
C PHE A 154 14.77 -1.81 -7.46
N ARG A 155 14.53 -2.87 -6.68
CA ARG A 155 13.20 -3.18 -6.13
C ARG A 155 12.68 -2.07 -5.22
N ALA A 156 13.54 -1.43 -4.43
CA ALA A 156 13.18 -0.29 -3.61
C ALA A 156 12.77 0.91 -4.47
N ARG A 157 13.58 1.25 -5.47
CA ARG A 157 13.27 2.30 -6.45
C ARG A 157 11.95 2.04 -7.18
N LEU A 158 11.70 0.80 -7.60
CA LEU A 158 10.48 0.43 -8.29
C LEU A 158 9.24 0.58 -7.39
N ALA A 159 9.36 0.27 -6.08
CA ALA A 159 8.29 0.46 -5.10
C ALA A 159 7.94 1.95 -4.93
N GLU A 160 8.94 2.84 -4.89
CA GLU A 160 8.71 4.29 -4.83
C GLU A 160 8.04 4.80 -6.11
N ILE A 161 8.44 4.31 -7.28
CA ILE A 161 7.82 4.67 -8.57
C ILE A 161 6.35 4.25 -8.58
N CYS A 162 6.03 3.01 -8.19
CA CYS A 162 4.65 2.54 -8.09
C CYS A 162 3.82 3.38 -7.12
N SER A 163 4.39 3.71 -5.96
CA SER A 163 3.70 4.52 -4.95
C SER A 163 3.44 5.95 -5.45
N HIS A 164 4.41 6.56 -6.12
CA HIS A 164 4.26 7.88 -6.73
C HIS A 164 3.20 7.87 -7.86
N ALA A 165 3.20 6.87 -8.73
CA ALA A 165 2.20 6.74 -9.77
C ALA A 165 0.77 6.63 -9.19
N VAL A 166 0.59 5.83 -8.13
CA VAL A 166 -0.71 5.71 -7.46
C VAL A 166 -1.12 7.01 -6.79
N ASP A 167 -0.21 7.70 -6.14
CA ASP A 167 -0.51 8.98 -5.48
C ASP A 167 -0.96 10.04 -6.49
N THR A 168 -0.36 10.05 -7.68
CA THR A 168 -0.65 11.03 -8.74
C THR A 168 -1.89 10.66 -9.56
N TYR A 169 -2.05 9.39 -9.94
CA TYR A 169 -3.00 8.97 -10.97
C TYR A 169 -4.16 8.10 -10.46
N SER A 170 -4.24 7.81 -9.17
CA SER A 170 -5.34 7.01 -8.62
C SER A 170 -6.25 7.84 -7.72
N SER A 171 -7.55 7.55 -7.75
CA SER A 171 -8.52 8.08 -6.79
C SER A 171 -8.44 7.42 -5.42
N LEU A 172 -7.72 6.30 -5.30
CA LEU A 172 -7.52 5.60 -4.03
C LEU A 172 -6.28 6.15 -3.31
N PRO A 173 -6.31 6.24 -1.97
CA PRO A 173 -5.14 6.65 -1.22
C PRO A 173 -3.99 5.67 -1.41
N VAL A 174 -2.77 6.18 -1.50
CA VAL A 174 -1.57 5.34 -1.59
C VAL A 174 -1.23 4.76 -0.21
N LEU A 175 -0.87 3.47 -0.18
CA LEU A 175 -0.32 2.77 0.98
C LEU A 175 1.08 2.25 0.60
N ARG A 176 2.09 3.10 0.77
CA ARG A 176 3.47 2.89 0.28
C ARG A 176 4.07 1.55 0.70
N ALA A 177 3.80 1.11 1.94
CA ALA A 177 4.31 -0.17 2.44
C ALA A 177 3.82 -1.37 1.61
N ARG A 178 2.63 -1.29 1.01
CA ARG A 178 2.11 -2.40 0.18
C ARG A 178 2.94 -2.62 -1.07
N HIS A 179 3.34 -1.56 -1.79
CA HIS A 179 4.27 -1.69 -2.92
C HIS A 179 5.65 -2.15 -2.45
N SER A 180 6.17 -1.57 -1.35
CA SER A 180 7.46 -1.96 -0.79
C SER A 180 7.50 -3.46 -0.48
N VAL A 181 6.44 -4.00 0.14
CA VAL A 181 6.39 -5.41 0.51
C VAL A 181 6.06 -6.32 -0.69
N ALA A 182 5.20 -5.91 -1.61
CA ALA A 182 4.93 -6.69 -2.82
C ALA A 182 6.19 -6.88 -3.70
N LEU A 183 7.11 -5.90 -3.68
CA LEU A 183 8.33 -5.89 -4.50
C LEU A 183 9.59 -6.37 -3.77
N ARG A 184 9.66 -6.20 -2.45
CA ARG A 184 10.87 -6.46 -1.62
C ARG A 184 10.64 -7.46 -0.50
N GLY A 185 9.38 -7.76 -0.18
CA GLY A 185 9.03 -8.66 0.93
C GLY A 185 9.43 -10.11 0.65
N ALA A 186 9.79 -10.81 1.73
CA ALA A 186 9.97 -12.25 1.75
C ALA A 186 8.80 -12.92 2.50
N GLU A 187 8.85 -14.25 2.64
CA GLU A 187 7.91 -14.96 3.51
C GLU A 187 7.97 -14.44 4.95
N GLY A 188 6.80 -14.14 5.52
CA GLY A 188 6.69 -13.62 6.87
C GLY A 188 6.00 -12.27 6.93
N VAL A 189 6.43 -11.46 7.90
CA VAL A 189 5.97 -10.09 8.08
C VAL A 189 7.13 -9.14 7.89
N SER A 190 7.00 -8.25 6.94
CA SER A 190 7.96 -7.17 6.73
C SER A 190 7.67 -6.03 7.70
N VAL A 191 8.70 -5.56 8.37
CA VAL A 191 8.69 -4.35 9.20
C VAL A 191 9.28 -3.24 8.36
N VAL A 192 8.43 -2.32 7.94
CA VAL A 192 8.81 -1.15 7.12
C VAL A 192 8.96 0.04 8.04
N ASP A 193 10.16 0.61 8.14
CA ASP A 193 10.43 1.85 8.84
C ASP A 193 10.55 3.00 7.82
N TYR A 194 9.64 3.94 7.91
CA TYR A 194 9.59 5.07 6.96
C TYR A 194 10.61 6.17 7.26
N ALA A 195 11.22 6.18 8.46
CA ALA A 195 12.20 7.18 8.81
C ALA A 195 13.53 7.00 8.04
N ASP A 196 13.87 5.76 7.71
CA ASP A 196 15.11 5.42 6.98
C ASP A 196 14.86 4.57 5.71
N GLY A 197 13.60 4.23 5.42
CA GLY A 197 13.22 3.38 4.29
C GLY A 197 13.65 1.91 4.43
N SER A 198 14.06 1.50 5.63
CA SER A 198 14.48 0.12 5.88
C SER A 198 13.29 -0.85 5.83
N LEU A 199 13.58 -2.08 5.39
CA LEU A 199 12.65 -3.19 5.41
C LEU A 199 13.35 -4.38 6.05
N THR A 200 12.90 -4.75 7.24
CA THR A 200 13.40 -5.91 7.98
C THR A 200 12.33 -6.97 8.11
N GLN A 201 12.68 -8.19 8.54
CA GLN A 201 11.75 -9.29 8.62
C GLN A 201 11.42 -9.67 10.06
N ALA A 202 10.16 -10.08 10.27
CA ALA A 202 9.69 -10.76 11.45
C ALA A 202 8.99 -12.07 11.03
N PRO A 203 8.98 -13.10 11.88
CA PRO A 203 8.29 -14.36 11.58
C PRO A 203 6.80 -14.15 11.32
N HIS A 204 6.24 -14.94 10.39
CA HIS A 204 4.78 -14.95 10.21
C HIS A 204 4.08 -15.46 11.50
N PRO A 205 2.94 -14.89 11.91
CA PRO A 205 2.22 -15.29 13.12
C PRO A 205 1.91 -16.79 13.20
N SER A 206 1.72 -17.46 12.05
CA SER A 206 1.49 -18.92 12.01
C SER A 206 2.62 -19.76 12.62
N ARG A 207 3.85 -19.25 12.65
CA ARG A 207 4.98 -19.91 13.33
C ARG A 207 4.83 -19.92 14.86
N HIS A 208 3.85 -19.20 15.38
CA HIS A 208 3.49 -19.12 16.79
C HIS A 208 2.12 -19.71 17.09
N GLY A 209 1.58 -20.54 16.17
CA GLY A 209 0.27 -21.16 16.32
C GLY A 209 -0.91 -20.22 16.05
N VAL A 210 -0.66 -19.00 15.56
CA VAL A 210 -1.69 -18.01 15.24
C VAL A 210 -2.13 -18.17 13.79
N ARG A 211 -3.44 -18.27 13.57
CA ARG A 211 -4.04 -18.26 12.22
C ARG A 211 -4.44 -16.84 11.87
N VAL A 212 -4.08 -16.40 10.67
CA VAL A 212 -4.48 -15.10 10.11
C VAL A 212 -5.53 -15.34 9.04
N PHE A 213 -6.67 -14.67 9.16
CA PHE A 213 -7.76 -14.71 8.19
C PHE A 213 -8.05 -13.30 7.70
N SER A 214 -8.25 -13.15 6.41
CA SER A 214 -8.89 -11.97 5.85
C SER A 214 -10.39 -12.20 5.78
N VAL A 215 -11.15 -11.26 6.31
CA VAL A 215 -12.62 -11.29 6.30
C VAL A 215 -13.10 -10.03 5.62
N SER A 216 -13.99 -10.17 4.63
CA SER A 216 -14.57 -9.04 3.91
C SER A 216 -16.09 -9.14 3.90
N GLN A 217 -16.75 -8.01 4.01
CA GLN A 217 -18.19 -7.89 3.94
C GLN A 217 -18.67 -7.82 2.48
N GLU A 218 -17.92 -7.13 1.65
CA GLU A 218 -18.16 -7.00 0.21
C GLU A 218 -16.88 -7.29 -0.55
N LEU A 219 -16.93 -8.22 -1.49
CA LEU A 219 -15.85 -8.47 -2.43
C LEU A 219 -16.16 -7.74 -3.75
N GLY A 220 -15.12 -7.23 -4.40
CA GLY A 220 -15.24 -6.51 -5.67
C GLY A 220 -15.25 -4.99 -5.55
N ALA A 221 -15.59 -4.44 -4.38
CA ALA A 221 -15.45 -3.00 -4.10
C ALA A 221 -14.29 -2.76 -3.12
N PRO A 222 -13.39 -1.80 -3.37
CA PRO A 222 -12.37 -1.45 -2.40
C PRO A 222 -13.04 -0.80 -1.18
N PHE A 223 -12.65 -1.22 0.04
CA PHE A 223 -12.93 -0.43 1.23
C PHE A 223 -12.09 0.84 1.14
N THR A 224 -12.75 1.99 1.02
CA THR A 224 -12.07 3.28 0.87
C THR A 224 -12.20 4.07 2.16
N GLN A 225 -11.06 4.36 2.79
CA GLN A 225 -10.96 5.52 3.66
C GLN A 225 -11.06 6.78 2.79
N SER A 226 -11.56 7.88 3.35
CA SER A 226 -11.61 9.15 2.62
C SER A 226 -10.19 9.55 2.19
N ARG A 227 -9.98 9.64 0.88
CA ARG A 227 -8.71 10.11 0.30
C ARG A 227 -8.41 11.53 0.76
N GLU A 228 -9.43 12.37 0.81
CA GLU A 228 -9.32 13.77 1.21
C GLU A 228 -8.86 13.89 2.66
N ALA A 229 -9.45 13.12 3.58
CA ALA A 229 -9.07 13.11 5.00
C ALA A 229 -7.63 12.61 5.21
N ILE A 230 -7.18 11.62 4.42
CA ILE A 230 -5.80 11.13 4.47
C ILE A 230 -4.85 12.19 3.89
N ALA A 231 -5.21 12.80 2.76
CA ALA A 231 -4.39 13.82 2.10
C ALA A 231 -4.23 15.07 2.99
N GLU A 232 -5.30 15.50 3.66
CA GLU A 232 -5.27 16.61 4.63
C GLU A 232 -4.26 16.35 5.75
N ARG A 233 -4.30 15.15 6.37
CA ARG A 233 -3.37 14.79 7.45
C ARG A 233 -1.93 14.71 6.98
N ARG A 234 -1.70 14.13 5.80
CA ARG A 234 -0.36 14.07 5.18
C ARG A 234 0.18 15.46 4.92
N ALA A 235 -0.62 16.32 4.28
CA ALA A 235 -0.22 17.71 4.02
C ALA A 235 0.08 18.47 5.32
N PHE A 236 -0.70 18.25 6.37
CA PHE A 236 -0.45 18.83 7.69
C PHE A 236 0.89 18.36 8.27
N ILE A 237 1.16 17.05 8.25
CA ILE A 237 2.41 16.47 8.77
C ILE A 237 3.62 16.98 7.97
N ASP A 238 3.52 17.02 6.65
CA ASP A 238 4.58 17.53 5.78
C ASP A 238 4.88 19.02 6.02
N ALA A 239 3.82 19.83 6.20
CA ALA A 239 3.96 21.24 6.57
C ALA A 239 4.60 21.43 7.96
N ALA A 240 4.25 20.58 8.92
CA ALA A 240 4.85 20.60 10.25
C ALA A 240 6.35 20.19 10.18
N CYS A 241 6.70 19.13 9.44
CA CYS A 241 8.10 18.74 9.21
C CYS A 241 8.90 19.91 8.63
N SER A 242 8.35 20.56 7.60
CA SER A 242 8.98 21.73 6.97
C SER A 242 9.17 22.88 7.96
N ASN A 243 8.15 23.20 8.76
CA ASN A 243 8.22 24.27 9.76
C ASN A 243 9.28 24.01 10.85
N PHE A 244 9.37 22.76 11.31
CA PHE A 244 10.32 22.38 12.36
C PHE A 244 11.73 22.04 11.82
N GLY A 245 11.93 22.03 10.50
CA GLY A 245 13.22 21.71 9.88
C GLY A 245 13.65 20.25 10.10
N VAL A 246 12.70 19.33 10.22
CA VAL A 246 12.95 17.89 10.42
C VAL A 246 12.49 17.11 9.20
N SER A 247 13.15 16.00 8.90
CA SER A 247 12.73 15.10 7.82
C SER A 247 11.53 14.24 8.20
N SER A 248 11.22 14.15 9.50
CA SER A 248 10.13 13.35 10.06
C SER A 248 9.77 13.89 11.44
N LEU A 249 8.47 13.99 11.76
CA LEU A 249 8.00 14.38 13.11
C LEU A 249 8.41 13.38 14.18
N ARG A 250 8.73 12.15 13.84
CA ARG A 250 9.28 11.15 14.77
C ARG A 250 10.61 11.59 15.40
N GLN A 251 11.35 12.50 14.74
CA GLN A 251 12.60 13.06 15.27
C GLN A 251 12.36 14.19 16.27
N LEU A 252 11.14 14.69 16.37
CA LEU A 252 10.79 15.84 17.16
C LEU A 252 10.35 15.40 18.56
N PRO A 253 11.06 15.75 19.64
CA PRO A 253 10.59 15.50 21.00
C PRO A 253 9.26 16.20 21.27
N ASP A 254 8.31 15.50 21.88
CA ASP A 254 6.94 15.99 22.12
C ASP A 254 6.27 16.53 20.84
N ALA A 255 6.33 15.76 19.77
CA ALA A 255 5.75 16.15 18.48
C ALA A 255 4.25 16.55 18.61
N PRO A 256 3.38 15.84 19.36
CA PRO A 256 1.99 16.26 19.52
C PRO A 256 1.85 17.63 20.18
N GLY A 257 2.58 17.91 21.28
CA GLY A 257 2.52 19.19 21.97
C GLY A 257 3.04 20.35 21.12
N ARG A 258 4.15 20.14 20.40
CA ARG A 258 4.70 21.14 19.46
C ARG A 258 3.78 21.41 18.28
N ALA A 259 3.11 20.38 17.75
CA ALA A 259 2.13 20.56 16.69
C ALA A 259 0.96 21.44 17.14
N VAL A 260 0.46 21.25 18.36
CA VAL A 260 -0.57 22.12 18.96
C VAL A 260 -0.11 23.58 19.03
N GLN A 261 1.04 23.83 19.64
CA GLN A 261 1.59 25.18 19.79
C GLN A 261 1.77 25.88 18.42
N TRP A 262 2.24 25.15 17.44
CA TRP A 262 2.40 25.68 16.09
C TRP A 262 1.06 26.01 15.42
N VAL A 263 0.06 25.16 15.55
CA VAL A 263 -1.29 25.41 15.03
C VAL A 263 -1.93 26.60 15.71
N GLU A 264 -1.84 26.71 17.05
CA GLU A 264 -2.35 27.86 17.80
C GLU A 264 -1.70 29.18 17.33
N ALA A 265 -0.38 29.20 17.12
CA ALA A 265 0.32 30.35 16.59
C ALA A 265 -0.14 30.74 15.17
N ARG A 266 -0.34 29.76 14.27
CA ARG A 266 -0.89 29.99 12.92
C ARG A 266 -2.28 30.59 12.98
N ARG A 267 -3.18 30.04 13.80
CA ARG A 267 -4.56 30.54 13.96
C ARG A 267 -4.58 31.95 14.54
N ALA A 268 -3.73 32.23 15.54
CA ALA A 268 -3.56 33.58 16.10
C ALA A 268 -3.05 34.58 15.06
N ALA A 269 -2.25 34.14 14.08
CA ALA A 269 -1.82 34.94 12.96
C ALA A 269 -2.85 35.08 11.83
N GLY A 270 -4.06 34.50 11.98
CA GLY A 270 -5.16 34.63 11.02
C GLY A 270 -5.22 33.52 9.96
N ASP A 271 -4.47 32.44 10.10
CA ASP A 271 -4.55 31.30 9.17
C ASP A 271 -5.82 30.48 9.41
N THR A 272 -6.81 30.70 8.56
CA THR A 272 -8.12 30.00 8.63
C THR A 272 -8.06 28.56 8.11
N ASN A 273 -6.98 28.17 7.42
CA ASN A 273 -6.79 26.80 6.91
C ASN A 273 -6.06 25.91 7.91
N ALA A 274 -5.57 26.46 9.04
CA ALA A 274 -4.96 25.66 10.07
C ALA A 274 -6.04 24.78 10.76
N PRO A 275 -5.76 23.46 10.97
CA PRO A 275 -6.72 22.57 11.64
C PRO A 275 -7.00 23.04 13.07
N GLU A 276 -8.04 22.47 13.70
CA GLU A 276 -8.25 22.67 15.12
C GLU A 276 -7.08 22.06 15.92
N PRO A 277 -6.56 22.76 16.96
CA PRO A 277 -5.40 22.30 17.73
C PRO A 277 -5.55 20.87 18.25
N GLU A 278 -6.73 20.51 18.72
CA GLU A 278 -7.01 19.17 19.23
C GLU A 278 -7.04 18.12 18.10
N ALA A 279 -7.47 18.45 16.88
CA ALA A 279 -7.37 17.56 15.73
C ALA A 279 -5.90 17.31 15.35
N ALA A 280 -5.10 18.36 15.29
CA ALA A 280 -3.65 18.26 15.04
C ALA A 280 -2.96 17.37 16.09
N ARG A 281 -3.29 17.56 17.38
CA ARG A 281 -2.78 16.72 18.47
C ARG A 281 -3.11 15.24 18.25
N ARG A 282 -4.39 14.94 17.98
CA ARG A 282 -4.84 13.56 17.76
C ARG A 282 -4.13 12.92 16.57
N TRP A 283 -3.96 13.63 15.46
CA TRP A 283 -3.30 13.07 14.27
C TRP A 283 -1.84 12.70 14.52
N VAL A 284 -1.11 13.56 15.22
CA VAL A 284 0.31 13.31 15.54
C VAL A 284 0.45 12.24 16.63
N ALA A 285 -0.37 12.29 17.68
CA ALA A 285 -0.36 11.30 18.75
C ALA A 285 -0.76 9.89 18.25
N PHE A 286 -1.71 9.80 17.31
CA PHE A 286 -2.03 8.54 16.65
C PHE A 286 -0.81 7.96 15.94
N CYS A 287 -0.11 8.75 15.11
CA CYS A 287 1.07 8.28 14.39
C CYS A 287 2.20 7.83 15.33
N GLU A 288 2.43 8.56 16.41
CA GLU A 288 3.43 8.23 17.43
C GLU A 288 3.07 6.92 18.15
N SER A 289 1.84 6.81 18.65
CA SER A 289 1.39 5.61 19.37
C SER A 289 1.35 4.38 18.49
N GLU A 290 0.87 4.48 17.25
CA GLU A 290 0.87 3.35 16.28
C GLU A 290 2.29 2.93 15.91
N THR A 291 3.23 3.86 15.80
CA THR A 291 4.64 3.55 15.57
C THR A 291 5.24 2.73 16.72
N LEU A 292 4.98 3.15 17.96
CA LEU A 292 5.44 2.43 19.15
C LEU A 292 4.79 1.04 19.27
N ARG A 293 3.50 0.94 18.98
CA ARG A 293 2.77 -0.34 18.96
C ARG A 293 3.32 -1.28 17.87
N SER A 294 3.62 -0.74 16.69
CA SER A 294 4.23 -1.50 15.59
C SER A 294 5.60 -2.05 15.94
N LEU A 295 6.45 -1.25 16.58
CA LEU A 295 7.76 -1.69 17.05
C LEU A 295 7.63 -2.78 18.13
N ALA A 296 6.70 -2.64 19.07
CA ALA A 296 6.42 -3.64 20.09
C ALA A 296 5.88 -4.93 19.48
N ALA A 297 4.98 -4.85 18.47
CA ALA A 297 4.46 -6.02 17.76
C ALA A 297 5.57 -6.75 16.99
N ALA A 298 6.48 -6.03 16.32
CA ALA A 298 7.65 -6.62 15.67
C ALA A 298 8.54 -7.37 16.66
N LYS A 299 8.77 -6.78 17.85
CA LYS A 299 9.52 -7.43 18.92
C LYS A 299 8.81 -8.68 19.44
N ALA A 300 7.49 -8.62 19.67
CA ALA A 300 6.70 -9.77 20.12
C ALA A 300 6.76 -10.93 19.10
N LEU A 301 6.65 -10.65 17.80
CA LEU A 301 6.81 -11.64 16.73
C LEU A 301 8.19 -12.28 16.74
N ARG A 302 9.26 -11.48 16.82
CA ARG A 302 10.65 -11.98 16.84
C ARG A 302 10.96 -12.81 18.10
N SER A 303 10.34 -12.45 19.24
CA SER A 303 10.51 -13.11 20.52
C SER A 303 9.53 -14.27 20.76
N ARG A 304 8.68 -14.61 19.79
CA ARG A 304 7.67 -15.69 19.87
C ARG A 304 6.66 -15.51 21.01
N ARG A 305 6.25 -14.27 21.29
CA ARG A 305 5.32 -13.94 22.37
C ARG A 305 3.91 -13.65 21.84
N ALA A 306 3.17 -14.71 21.48
CA ALA A 306 1.83 -14.55 20.89
C ALA A 306 0.85 -13.78 21.77
N ASN A 307 0.86 -14.01 23.09
CA ASN A 307 -0.01 -13.30 24.05
C ASN A 307 0.28 -11.78 24.08
N GLU A 308 1.56 -11.41 24.02
CA GLU A 308 1.96 -10.00 23.96
C GLU A 308 1.48 -9.36 22.66
N LEU A 309 1.62 -10.07 21.54
CA LEU A 309 1.07 -9.61 20.24
C LEU A 309 -0.45 -9.39 20.31
N PHE A 310 -1.21 -10.33 20.87
CA PHE A 310 -2.66 -10.18 21.01
C PHE A 310 -3.03 -9.02 21.93
N THR A 311 -2.31 -8.82 23.04
CA THR A 311 -2.53 -7.66 23.91
C THR A 311 -2.34 -6.37 23.14
N LEU A 312 -1.26 -6.25 22.36
CA LEU A 312 -0.99 -5.07 21.55
C LEU A 312 -2.06 -4.83 20.47
N LEU A 313 -2.49 -5.87 19.77
CA LEU A 313 -3.50 -5.73 18.70
C LEU A 313 -4.88 -5.38 19.25
N ASN A 314 -5.21 -5.80 20.48
CA ASN A 314 -6.48 -5.50 21.13
C ASN A 314 -6.47 -4.24 22.00
N SER A 315 -5.29 -3.65 22.26
CA SER A 315 -5.22 -2.40 23.01
C SER A 315 -5.87 -1.27 22.22
N PRO A 316 -6.61 -0.37 22.86
CA PRO A 316 -7.10 0.82 22.21
C PRO A 316 -5.93 1.59 21.59
N SER A 317 -6.06 1.99 20.33
CA SER A 317 -5.19 3.02 19.76
C SER A 317 -5.78 4.40 20.04
N GLU A 318 -4.95 5.43 19.91
CA GLU A 318 -5.46 6.80 19.84
C GLU A 318 -6.55 6.88 18.76
N ALA A 319 -7.60 7.67 19.04
CA ALA A 319 -8.71 7.80 18.13
C ALA A 319 -8.23 8.40 16.79
N HIS A 320 -8.46 7.67 15.72
CA HIS A 320 -8.37 8.22 14.38
C HIS A 320 -9.78 8.43 13.83
N ASP A 321 -9.99 9.56 13.18
CA ASP A 321 -11.30 9.91 12.60
C ASP A 321 -11.47 9.28 11.18
N LEU A 322 -10.70 8.25 10.86
CA LEU A 322 -10.80 7.52 9.60
C LEU A 322 -11.83 6.40 9.72
N ALA A 323 -12.51 6.09 8.62
CA ALA A 323 -13.51 5.04 8.59
C ALA A 323 -12.92 3.68 9.00
N SER A 324 -13.65 2.96 9.83
CA SER A 324 -13.30 1.63 10.32
C SER A 324 -14.45 0.64 10.05
N PRO A 325 -14.17 -0.63 9.77
CA PRO A 325 -15.20 -1.66 9.60
C PRO A 325 -15.70 -2.20 10.95
N ASP A 326 -16.12 -1.33 11.86
CA ASP A 326 -16.43 -1.67 13.26
C ASP A 326 -17.48 -2.79 13.40
N ALA A 327 -18.51 -2.80 12.55
CA ALA A 327 -19.52 -3.86 12.54
C ALA A 327 -18.93 -5.22 12.20
N LEU A 328 -17.99 -5.27 11.23
CA LEU A 328 -17.30 -6.50 10.83
C LEU A 328 -16.33 -6.96 11.93
N VAL A 329 -15.60 -6.03 12.55
CA VAL A 329 -14.71 -6.29 13.68
C VAL A 329 -15.50 -6.87 14.87
N ALA A 330 -16.64 -6.25 15.22
CA ALA A 330 -17.51 -6.73 16.28
C ALA A 330 -18.06 -8.13 16.00
N LEU A 331 -18.44 -8.42 14.75
CA LEU A 331 -18.88 -9.74 14.32
C LEU A 331 -17.76 -10.78 14.43
N ALA A 332 -16.56 -10.45 13.98
CA ALA A 332 -15.41 -11.35 14.04
C ALA A 332 -15.05 -11.68 15.51
N ARG A 333 -15.04 -10.69 16.39
CA ARG A 333 -14.80 -10.88 17.83
C ARG A 333 -15.85 -11.78 18.49
N LYS A 334 -17.13 -11.65 18.14
CA LYS A 334 -18.19 -12.55 18.62
C LYS A 334 -17.98 -14.02 18.17
N ARG A 335 -17.18 -14.25 17.15
CA ARG A 335 -16.83 -15.58 16.63
C ARG A 335 -15.46 -16.07 17.09
N GLY A 336 -14.84 -15.38 18.07
CA GLY A 336 -13.57 -15.77 18.68
C GLY A 336 -12.32 -15.25 17.99
N ALA A 337 -12.45 -14.29 17.08
CA ALA A 337 -11.28 -13.56 16.58
C ALA A 337 -10.70 -12.64 17.69
N VAL A 338 -9.39 -12.52 17.69
CA VAL A 338 -8.61 -11.72 18.64
C VAL A 338 -7.92 -10.59 17.87
#